data_8aba5aeb2e4f7489caf603737104ad39
#
_entry.id   8aba5aeb2e4f7489caf603737104ad39
#
_cell.length_a   1.000
_cell.length_b   1.000
_cell.length_c   1.000
_cell.angle_alpha   90.00
_cell.angle_beta   90.00
_cell.angle_gamma   90.00
#
_symmetry.space_group_name_H-M   'P 1'
#
loop_
_entity.id
_entity.type
_entity.pdbx_description
1 polymer ?
#
loop_
_entity_poly.entity_id
_entity_poly.type
_entity_poly.pdbx_seq_one_letter_code
_entity_poly.pdbx_strand_id
1 'polypeptide(L)'
;GSRLIFQTRREGVPCDQIYTMALDGTNVQMVSTGDGRTTCGYFFPGGESILYASTHLGGAECPPEPGFEQGYVWAVYDSYDIFTANADGSGLTRITDTDGYDAEATIGPDGRVVFTSVRDGDMEIYSMNGDGSDLRRLTNRQGPDGGPFFSPDGSKIVFRGREIPDGPEFDDYKRLLNQGLWRPTELEIFVMNADGSD
;
A
#
# COMPACT_ATOMS: atom_id res chain seq x y z
N GLY A 1 -22.10 4.41 -3.48
CA GLY A 1 -21.73 3.34 -2.55
C GLY A 1 -22.66 3.31 -1.37
N SER A 2 -22.87 2.13 -0.80
CA SER A 2 -23.76 1.92 0.36
C SER A 2 -22.98 1.59 1.65
N ARG A 3 -21.67 1.44 1.54
CA ARG A 3 -20.76 1.08 2.64
C ARG A 3 -19.49 1.93 2.63
N LEU A 4 -18.87 2.07 3.80
CA LEU A 4 -17.53 2.58 3.99
C LEU A 4 -16.57 1.43 4.29
N ILE A 5 -15.33 1.55 3.85
CA ILE A 5 -14.20 0.71 4.25
C ILE A 5 -13.19 1.62 4.94
N PHE A 6 -12.62 1.18 6.06
CA PHE A 6 -11.71 1.98 6.85
C PHE A 6 -10.77 1.11 7.68
N GLN A 7 -9.70 1.69 8.10
CA GLN A 7 -8.69 1.06 8.93
C GLN A 7 -8.78 1.62 10.35
N THR A 8 -8.71 0.75 11.34
CA THR A 8 -8.69 1.15 12.75
C THR A 8 -8.18 0.02 13.64
N ARG A 9 -7.66 0.39 14.81
CA ARG A 9 -7.36 -0.54 15.89
C ARG A 9 -8.53 -0.56 16.86
N ARG A 10 -8.98 -1.77 17.23
CA ARG A 10 -10.04 -1.98 18.21
C ARG A 10 -9.55 -2.88 19.34
N GLU A 11 -10.31 -2.89 20.46
CA GLU A 11 -10.03 -3.77 21.59
C GLU A 11 -9.99 -5.24 21.13
N GLY A 12 -8.98 -5.98 21.62
CA GLY A 12 -8.78 -7.40 21.30
C GLY A 12 -7.98 -7.70 20.03
N VAL A 13 -7.54 -6.66 19.27
CA VAL A 13 -6.65 -6.84 18.13
C VAL A 13 -5.33 -6.09 18.34
N PRO A 14 -4.18 -6.68 17.95
CA PRO A 14 -2.87 -6.08 18.23
C PRO A 14 -2.59 -4.83 17.41
N CYS A 15 -3.04 -4.80 16.14
CA CYS A 15 -2.76 -3.77 15.16
C CYS A 15 -4.03 -3.20 14.52
N ASP A 16 -3.83 -2.22 13.64
CA ASP A 16 -4.87 -1.76 12.73
C ASP A 16 -5.34 -2.90 11.83
N GLN A 17 -6.66 -2.98 11.69
CA GLN A 17 -7.35 -3.93 10.83
C GLN A 17 -8.32 -3.20 9.90
N ILE A 18 -8.70 -3.86 8.82
CA ILE A 18 -9.68 -3.32 7.87
C ILE A 18 -11.09 -3.71 8.30
N TYR A 19 -11.95 -2.71 8.33
CA TYR A 19 -13.37 -2.83 8.67
C TYR A 19 -14.24 -2.25 7.57
N THR A 20 -15.46 -2.75 7.48
CA THR A 20 -16.54 -2.13 6.70
C THR A 20 -17.68 -1.73 7.62
N MET A 21 -18.48 -0.74 7.22
CA MET A 21 -19.72 -0.34 7.90
C MET A 21 -20.71 0.27 6.90
N ALA A 22 -21.98 0.32 7.30
CA ALA A 22 -23.00 1.10 6.60
C ALA A 22 -22.74 2.61 6.73
N LEU A 23 -23.33 3.43 5.85
CA LEU A 23 -23.13 4.89 5.88
C LEU A 23 -23.68 5.57 7.14
N ASP A 24 -24.61 4.93 7.84
CA ASP A 24 -25.16 5.40 9.11
C ASP A 24 -24.33 4.97 10.33
N GLY A 25 -23.15 4.33 10.10
CA GLY A 25 -22.27 3.84 11.16
C GLY A 25 -22.65 2.50 11.75
N THR A 26 -23.71 1.86 11.27
CA THR A 26 -24.13 0.51 11.71
C THR A 26 -23.40 -0.60 10.95
N ASN A 27 -23.61 -1.86 11.37
CA ASN A 27 -23.04 -3.05 10.71
C ASN A 27 -21.52 -3.01 10.57
N VAL A 28 -20.82 -2.57 11.62
CA VAL A 28 -19.36 -2.57 11.63
C VAL A 28 -18.85 -3.99 11.69
N GLN A 29 -18.08 -4.39 10.69
CA GLN A 29 -17.51 -5.74 10.55
C GLN A 29 -16.03 -5.65 10.19
N MET A 30 -15.18 -6.43 10.89
CA MET A 30 -13.80 -6.65 10.48
C MET A 30 -13.79 -7.58 9.27
N VAL A 31 -13.04 -7.20 8.22
CA VAL A 31 -12.95 -7.94 6.95
C VAL A 31 -11.52 -8.37 6.61
N SER A 32 -10.55 -8.02 7.46
CA SER A 32 -9.19 -8.56 7.45
C SER A 32 -9.05 -9.71 8.44
N THR A 33 -7.87 -10.36 8.46
CA THR A 33 -7.64 -11.59 9.22
C THR A 33 -7.67 -11.43 10.73
N GLY A 34 -7.42 -10.22 11.25
CA GLY A 34 -7.18 -9.98 12.68
C GLY A 34 -5.72 -10.11 13.09
N ASP A 35 -4.89 -10.71 12.26
CA ASP A 35 -3.46 -10.93 12.45
C ASP A 35 -2.62 -9.87 11.74
N GLY A 36 -1.42 -9.59 12.29
CA GLY A 36 -0.49 -8.63 11.74
C GLY A 36 -1.06 -7.21 11.66
N ARG A 37 -0.46 -6.37 10.83
CA ARG A 37 -0.92 -5.00 10.55
C ARG A 37 -1.52 -4.93 9.15
N THR A 38 -2.64 -4.23 9.00
CA THR A 38 -3.25 -3.98 7.69
C THR A 38 -3.31 -2.49 7.38
N THR A 39 -3.34 -2.15 6.09
CA THR A 39 -3.46 -0.76 5.63
C THR A 39 -4.14 -0.68 4.27
N CYS A 40 -4.59 0.52 3.90
CA CYS A 40 -5.03 0.87 2.55
C CYS A 40 -6.15 -0.05 2.03
N GLY A 41 -7.26 -0.16 2.78
CA GLY A 41 -8.42 -0.92 2.35
C GLY A 41 -9.30 -0.16 1.35
N TYR A 42 -9.62 -0.79 0.21
CA TYR A 42 -10.48 -0.23 -0.84
C TYR A 42 -11.47 -1.25 -1.36
N PHE A 43 -12.67 -0.77 -1.77
CA PHE A 43 -13.59 -1.58 -2.56
C PHE A 43 -13.21 -1.55 -4.03
N PHE A 44 -13.30 -2.69 -4.71
CA PHE A 44 -13.32 -2.72 -6.17
C PHE A 44 -14.59 -2.06 -6.71
N PRO A 45 -14.58 -1.60 -7.97
CA PRO A 45 -15.80 -1.19 -8.67
C PRO A 45 -16.89 -2.25 -8.53
N GLY A 46 -18.12 -1.81 -8.19
CA GLY A 46 -19.21 -2.75 -7.85
C GLY A 46 -19.38 -3.01 -6.36
N GLY A 47 -18.28 -2.97 -5.57
CA GLY A 47 -18.34 -3.08 -4.10
C GLY A 47 -18.52 -4.50 -3.56
N GLU A 48 -18.34 -5.54 -4.39
CA GLU A 48 -18.48 -6.95 -4.01
C GLU A 48 -17.18 -7.56 -3.49
N SER A 49 -16.03 -6.94 -3.83
CA SER A 49 -14.71 -7.34 -3.37
C SER A 49 -13.92 -6.15 -2.84
N ILE A 50 -12.90 -6.45 -2.05
CA ILE A 50 -12.00 -5.51 -1.40
C ILE A 50 -10.54 -5.86 -1.70
N LEU A 51 -9.69 -4.86 -1.52
CA LEU A 51 -8.25 -4.96 -1.57
C LEU A 51 -7.68 -4.32 -0.31
N TYR A 52 -6.60 -4.87 0.24
CA TYR A 52 -5.81 -4.25 1.31
C TYR A 52 -4.40 -4.83 1.36
N ALA A 53 -3.46 -4.10 1.96
CA ALA A 53 -2.13 -4.61 2.28
C ALA A 53 -2.09 -5.15 3.72
N SER A 54 -1.33 -6.23 3.95
CA SER A 54 -1.23 -6.89 5.26
C SER A 54 0.11 -7.58 5.48
N THR A 55 0.55 -7.57 6.74
CA THR A 55 1.76 -8.27 7.20
C THR A 55 1.47 -9.63 7.84
N HIS A 56 0.22 -10.13 7.81
CA HIS A 56 -0.22 -11.32 8.57
C HIS A 56 0.54 -12.60 8.20
N LEU A 57 1.09 -12.71 6.99
CA LEU A 57 1.95 -13.85 6.63
C LEU A 57 3.33 -13.82 7.32
N GLY A 58 3.78 -12.65 7.78
CA GLY A 58 4.98 -12.50 8.61
C GLY A 58 4.74 -12.82 10.09
N GLY A 59 3.49 -13.00 10.52
CA GLY A 59 3.11 -13.35 11.88
C GLY A 59 1.83 -12.67 12.35
N ALA A 60 1.22 -13.21 13.42
CA ALA A 60 -0.01 -12.68 14.00
C ALA A 60 0.21 -11.39 14.79
N GLU A 61 1.42 -11.19 15.32
CA GLU A 61 1.76 -10.03 16.14
C GLU A 61 1.88 -8.75 15.31
N CYS A 62 1.72 -7.62 15.97
CA CYS A 62 1.98 -6.32 15.38
C CYS A 62 3.47 -6.16 15.09
N PRO A 63 3.89 -5.89 13.85
CA PRO A 63 5.29 -5.62 13.59
C PRO A 63 5.76 -4.40 14.42
N PRO A 64 7.02 -4.42 14.94
CA PRO A 64 7.54 -3.37 15.80
C PRO A 64 7.61 -2.04 15.06
N GLU A 65 7.16 -0.98 15.72
CA GLU A 65 7.33 0.38 15.19
C GLU A 65 8.80 0.84 15.35
N PRO A 66 9.32 1.60 14.36
CA PRO A 66 10.67 2.14 14.48
C PRO A 66 10.77 3.12 15.66
N GLY A 67 11.91 3.08 16.37
CA GLY A 67 12.26 4.08 17.36
C GLY A 67 12.67 5.41 16.73
N PHE A 68 13.09 6.35 17.55
CA PHE A 68 13.53 7.69 17.13
C PHE A 68 15.05 7.82 16.98
N GLU A 69 15.80 6.75 17.09
CA GLU A 69 17.27 6.75 17.01
C GLU A 69 17.79 7.21 15.65
N GLN A 70 17.01 7.00 14.61
CA GLN A 70 17.27 7.44 13.22
C GLN A 70 16.54 8.75 12.87
N GLY A 71 15.94 9.45 13.84
CA GLY A 71 15.03 10.57 13.63
C GLY A 71 13.64 10.10 13.21
N TYR A 72 12.87 10.96 12.52
CA TYR A 72 11.55 10.60 12.03
C TYR A 72 11.68 9.73 10.77
N VAL A 73 11.34 8.47 10.90
CA VAL A 73 11.36 7.48 9.83
C VAL A 73 10.07 6.65 9.83
N TRP A 74 9.69 6.11 8.69
CA TRP A 74 8.58 5.17 8.53
C TRP A 74 9.13 3.77 8.27
N ALA A 75 8.43 2.77 8.79
CA ALA A 75 8.76 1.38 8.51
C ALA A 75 8.28 0.97 7.11
N VAL A 76 9.15 0.24 6.43
CA VAL A 76 8.91 -0.43 5.15
C VAL A 76 9.03 -1.92 5.44
N TYR A 77 7.96 -2.50 6.05
CA TYR A 77 8.00 -3.91 6.47
C TYR A 77 8.02 -4.81 5.23
N ASP A 78 9.01 -5.68 5.16
CA ASP A 78 9.22 -6.67 4.09
C ASP A 78 8.14 -7.76 4.03
N SER A 79 7.33 -7.85 5.08
CA SER A 79 6.19 -8.76 5.18
C SER A 79 4.87 -8.19 4.63
N TYR A 80 4.85 -6.94 4.15
CA TYR A 80 3.65 -6.42 3.51
C TYR A 80 3.45 -7.02 2.12
N ASP A 81 2.29 -7.65 1.96
CA ASP A 81 1.74 -8.06 0.69
C ASP A 81 0.34 -7.49 0.47
N ILE A 82 -0.09 -7.49 -0.80
CA ILE A 82 -1.43 -7.06 -1.21
C ILE A 82 -2.33 -8.29 -1.34
N PHE A 83 -3.53 -8.15 -0.80
CA PHE A 83 -4.56 -9.20 -0.78
C PHE A 83 -5.86 -8.68 -1.35
N THR A 84 -6.62 -9.56 -1.97
CA THR A 84 -8.02 -9.36 -2.34
C THR A 84 -8.91 -10.32 -1.56
N ALA A 85 -10.15 -9.91 -1.28
CA ALA A 85 -11.15 -10.74 -0.63
C ALA A 85 -12.55 -10.32 -1.09
N ASN A 86 -13.56 -11.15 -0.80
CA ASN A 86 -14.95 -10.71 -0.85
C ASN A 86 -15.19 -9.57 0.15
N ALA A 87 -16.20 -8.76 -0.07
CA ALA A 87 -16.49 -7.60 0.78
C ALA A 87 -16.94 -7.94 2.22
N ASP A 88 -17.14 -9.23 2.52
CA ASP A 88 -17.36 -9.76 3.85
C ASP A 88 -16.08 -10.34 4.50
N GLY A 89 -14.94 -10.25 3.81
CA GLY A 89 -13.64 -10.77 4.24
C GLY A 89 -13.36 -12.23 3.87
N SER A 90 -14.33 -12.94 3.30
CA SER A 90 -14.13 -14.32 2.85
C SER A 90 -13.35 -14.40 1.54
N GLY A 91 -12.82 -15.57 1.20
CA GLY A 91 -12.14 -15.78 -0.09
C GLY A 91 -10.83 -15.02 -0.24
N LEU A 92 -10.08 -14.82 0.85
CA LEU A 92 -8.81 -14.11 0.86
C LEU A 92 -7.82 -14.72 -0.12
N THR A 93 -7.23 -13.88 -0.97
CA THR A 93 -6.24 -14.27 -1.98
C THR A 93 -5.06 -13.29 -1.95
N ARG A 94 -3.83 -13.79 -1.86
CA ARG A 94 -2.60 -13.01 -2.01
C ARG A 94 -2.37 -12.73 -3.50
N ILE A 95 -2.12 -11.47 -3.87
CA ILE A 95 -1.89 -11.06 -5.26
C ILE A 95 -0.49 -10.47 -5.52
N THR A 96 0.32 -10.30 -4.47
CA THR A 96 1.77 -10.07 -4.57
C THR A 96 2.50 -11.12 -3.74
N ASP A 97 3.64 -11.62 -4.22
CA ASP A 97 4.43 -12.67 -3.58
C ASP A 97 5.95 -12.44 -3.70
N THR A 98 6.36 -11.24 -4.06
CA THR A 98 7.76 -10.85 -4.17
C THR A 98 8.29 -10.46 -2.80
N ASP A 99 9.53 -10.85 -2.49
CA ASP A 99 10.20 -10.40 -1.27
C ASP A 99 10.26 -8.86 -1.22
N GLY A 100 9.96 -8.30 -0.05
CA GLY A 100 9.98 -6.87 0.20
C GLY A 100 8.60 -6.26 0.41
N TYR A 101 8.56 -4.94 0.45
CA TYR A 101 7.36 -4.16 0.72
C TYR A 101 6.49 -4.03 -0.53
N ASP A 102 5.28 -4.55 -0.48
CA ASP A 102 4.21 -4.32 -1.45
C ASP A 102 2.99 -3.76 -0.71
N ALA A 103 2.75 -2.45 -0.79
CA ALA A 103 1.65 -1.79 -0.06
C ALA A 103 1.18 -0.49 -0.71
N GLU A 104 0.40 0.32 0.03
CA GLU A 104 -0.19 1.58 -0.42
C GLU A 104 -1.03 1.44 -1.71
N ALA A 105 -1.64 0.26 -1.87
CA ALA A 105 -2.41 -0.07 -3.06
C ALA A 105 -3.73 0.69 -3.13
N THR A 106 -4.07 1.17 -4.33
CA THR A 106 -5.37 1.77 -4.68
C THR A 106 -5.91 1.20 -5.98
N ILE A 107 -7.20 1.41 -6.25
CA ILE A 107 -7.90 0.77 -7.36
C ILE A 107 -8.44 1.83 -8.31
N GLY A 108 -8.20 1.65 -9.61
CA GLY A 108 -8.76 2.44 -10.69
C GLY A 108 -10.22 2.09 -11.00
N PRO A 109 -10.90 2.95 -11.77
CA PRO A 109 -12.30 2.74 -12.13
C PRO A 109 -12.52 1.50 -13.03
N ASP A 110 -11.48 1.00 -13.66
CA ASP A 110 -11.45 -0.22 -14.47
C ASP A 110 -11.07 -1.49 -13.68
N GLY A 111 -10.76 -1.35 -12.38
CA GLY A 111 -10.34 -2.44 -11.51
C GLY A 111 -8.83 -2.73 -11.54
N ARG A 112 -8.02 -1.95 -12.26
CA ARG A 112 -6.57 -2.01 -12.13
C ARG A 112 -6.13 -1.52 -10.77
N VAL A 113 -5.05 -2.11 -10.26
CA VAL A 113 -4.42 -1.76 -8.99
C VAL A 113 -3.12 -1.01 -9.29
N VAL A 114 -2.87 0.09 -8.57
CA VAL A 114 -1.55 0.73 -8.47
C VAL A 114 -1.07 0.66 -7.04
N PHE A 115 0.24 0.49 -6.85
CA PHE A 115 0.81 0.28 -5.52
C PHE A 115 2.28 0.67 -5.46
N THR A 116 2.81 0.79 -4.24
CA THR A 116 4.23 1.02 -3.97
C THR A 116 4.92 -0.31 -3.72
N SER A 117 6.10 -0.51 -4.33
CA SER A 117 6.93 -1.70 -4.14
C SER A 117 8.42 -1.35 -4.07
N VAL A 118 9.18 -2.16 -3.31
CA VAL A 118 10.65 -2.06 -3.25
C VAL A 118 11.37 -3.20 -3.98
N ARG A 119 10.65 -3.99 -4.78
CA ARG A 119 11.15 -5.21 -5.45
C ARG A 119 12.38 -5.01 -6.32
N ASP A 120 12.58 -3.83 -6.89
CA ASP A 120 13.73 -3.48 -7.73
C ASP A 120 14.81 -2.69 -6.95
N GLY A 121 14.73 -2.69 -5.62
CA GLY A 121 15.71 -2.09 -4.72
C GLY A 121 15.55 -0.58 -4.52
N ASP A 122 14.46 0.01 -5.01
CA ASP A 122 14.02 1.37 -4.74
C ASP A 122 12.49 1.38 -4.51
N MET A 123 11.95 2.47 -3.91
CA MET A 123 10.50 2.64 -3.76
C MET A 123 9.92 3.17 -5.07
N GLU A 124 9.13 2.34 -5.73
CA GLU A 124 8.59 2.64 -7.06
C GLU A 124 7.10 2.33 -7.16
N ILE A 125 6.44 2.96 -8.12
CA ILE A 125 5.04 2.70 -8.44
C ILE A 125 4.93 1.57 -9.46
N TYR A 126 4.06 0.64 -9.16
CA TYR A 126 3.68 -0.47 -10.05
C TYR A 126 2.20 -0.49 -10.31
N SER A 127 1.80 -1.09 -11.42
CA SER A 127 0.39 -1.41 -11.70
C SER A 127 0.22 -2.88 -12.05
N MET A 128 -0.96 -3.43 -11.78
CA MET A 128 -1.34 -4.80 -12.12
C MET A 128 -2.86 -4.90 -12.30
N ASN A 129 -3.34 -6.00 -12.85
CA ASN A 129 -4.76 -6.35 -12.80
C ASN A 129 -5.18 -6.70 -11.36
N GLY A 130 -6.47 -6.64 -11.06
CA GLY A 130 -7.01 -6.98 -9.75
C GLY A 130 -6.77 -8.43 -9.30
N ASP A 131 -6.36 -9.32 -10.20
CA ASP A 131 -5.96 -10.70 -9.93
C ASP A 131 -4.42 -10.89 -9.77
N GLY A 132 -3.65 -9.80 -9.80
CA GLY A 132 -2.18 -9.81 -9.72
C GLY A 132 -1.46 -9.99 -11.07
N SER A 133 -2.17 -10.26 -12.15
CA SER A 133 -1.58 -10.41 -13.49
C SER A 133 -1.21 -9.08 -14.12
N ASP A 134 -0.46 -9.11 -15.24
CA ASP A 134 -0.04 -7.93 -16.03
C ASP A 134 0.67 -6.86 -15.18
N LEU A 135 1.62 -7.31 -14.35
CA LEU A 135 2.46 -6.44 -13.52
C LEU A 135 3.36 -5.56 -14.37
N ARG A 136 3.35 -4.24 -14.10
CA ARG A 136 4.16 -3.24 -14.81
C ARG A 136 4.75 -2.25 -13.82
N ARG A 137 6.04 -1.95 -13.95
CA ARG A 137 6.69 -0.82 -13.27
C ARG A 137 6.35 0.47 -14.02
N LEU A 138 5.91 1.50 -13.30
CA LEU A 138 5.51 2.79 -13.86
C LEU A 138 6.53 3.91 -13.60
N THR A 139 7.29 3.83 -12.50
CA THR A 139 8.35 4.79 -12.18
C THR A 139 9.70 4.10 -12.09
N ASN A 140 10.79 4.85 -12.32
CA ASN A 140 12.17 4.35 -12.27
C ASN A 140 13.19 5.44 -11.95
N ARG A 141 12.75 6.57 -11.39
CA ARG A 141 13.69 7.61 -10.99
C ARG A 141 14.27 7.29 -9.62
N GLN A 142 15.46 7.82 -9.37
CA GLN A 142 16.18 7.58 -8.13
C GLN A 142 15.55 8.30 -6.96
N GLY A 143 15.16 7.54 -5.92
CA GLY A 143 14.48 8.04 -4.73
C GLY A 143 13.05 7.53 -4.59
N PRO A 144 12.36 7.88 -3.50
CA PRO A 144 11.08 7.28 -3.16
C PRO A 144 9.94 7.82 -4.02
N ASP A 145 9.19 6.92 -4.63
CA ASP A 145 7.87 7.16 -5.23
C ASP A 145 6.84 6.28 -4.54
N GLY A 146 5.72 6.86 -4.05
CA GLY A 146 4.74 6.09 -3.27
C GLY A 146 3.36 6.73 -3.17
N GLY A 147 2.43 5.96 -2.60
CA GLY A 147 1.04 6.37 -2.36
C GLY A 147 0.27 6.77 -3.61
N PRO A 148 0.24 5.91 -4.64
CA PRO A 148 -0.40 6.23 -5.91
C PRO A 148 -1.93 6.17 -5.84
N PHE A 149 -2.59 7.10 -6.57
CA PHE A 149 -4.04 7.12 -6.76
C PHE A 149 -4.38 7.40 -8.22
N PHE A 150 -5.32 6.65 -8.76
CA PHE A 150 -5.92 6.98 -10.06
C PHE A 150 -6.79 8.24 -10.00
N SER A 151 -6.81 9.00 -11.09
CA SER A 151 -7.86 9.98 -11.34
C SER A 151 -9.24 9.29 -11.47
N PRO A 152 -10.36 10.00 -11.23
CA PRO A 152 -11.70 9.40 -11.33
C PRO A 152 -12.04 8.78 -12.70
N ASP A 153 -11.42 9.27 -13.77
CA ASP A 153 -11.56 8.73 -15.12
C ASP A 153 -10.54 7.64 -15.47
N GLY A 154 -9.60 7.34 -14.56
CA GLY A 154 -8.56 6.33 -14.75
C GLY A 154 -7.43 6.74 -15.69
N SER A 155 -7.41 7.97 -16.22
CA SER A 155 -6.42 8.39 -17.24
C SER A 155 -5.08 8.83 -16.66
N LYS A 156 -5.06 9.18 -15.37
CA LYS A 156 -3.89 9.70 -14.66
C LYS A 156 -3.67 8.96 -13.34
N ILE A 157 -2.43 9.03 -12.86
CA ILE A 157 -2.04 8.61 -11.52
C ILE A 157 -1.36 9.80 -10.85
N VAL A 158 -1.84 10.16 -9.63
CA VAL A 158 -1.16 11.07 -8.72
C VAL A 158 -0.40 10.27 -7.69
N PHE A 159 0.79 10.71 -7.33
CA PHE A 159 1.63 10.06 -6.31
C PHE A 159 2.54 11.09 -5.63
N ARG A 160 3.08 10.72 -4.47
CA ARG A 160 4.14 11.50 -3.83
C ARG A 160 5.49 10.90 -4.18
N GLY A 161 6.50 11.75 -4.28
CA GLY A 161 7.85 11.26 -4.54
C GLY A 161 8.90 12.35 -4.39
N ARG A 162 10.13 11.96 -4.59
CA ARG A 162 11.28 12.85 -4.59
C ARG A 162 12.43 12.24 -5.37
N GLU A 163 13.03 13.00 -6.27
CA GLU A 163 14.29 12.63 -6.86
C GLU A 163 15.44 12.99 -5.91
N ILE A 164 16.29 12.03 -5.57
CA ILE A 164 17.46 12.21 -4.71
C ILE A 164 18.72 12.01 -5.55
N PRO A 165 19.49 13.07 -5.85
CA PRO A 165 20.74 12.95 -6.61
C PRO A 165 21.79 12.09 -5.89
N ASP A 166 22.73 11.53 -6.66
CA ASP A 166 23.89 10.83 -6.10
C ASP A 166 24.59 11.67 -5.03
N GLY A 167 24.94 11.03 -3.92
CA GLY A 167 25.63 11.68 -2.81
C GLY A 167 25.21 11.17 -1.44
N PRO A 168 25.67 11.86 -0.36
CA PRO A 168 25.44 11.38 1.00
C PRO A 168 23.98 11.21 1.38
N GLU A 169 23.06 11.97 0.79
CA GLU A 169 21.63 11.86 1.04
C GLU A 169 21.05 10.60 0.42
N PHE A 170 21.44 10.28 -0.82
CA PHE A 170 21.03 9.04 -1.46
C PHE A 170 21.62 7.81 -0.73
N ASP A 171 22.89 7.90 -0.30
CA ASP A 171 23.52 6.85 0.49
C ASP A 171 22.74 6.61 1.81
N ASP A 172 22.29 7.67 2.50
CA ASP A 172 21.45 7.55 3.73
C ASP A 172 20.08 6.94 3.40
N TYR A 173 19.45 7.36 2.31
CA TYR A 173 18.18 6.79 1.85
C TYR A 173 18.32 5.28 1.59
N LYS A 174 19.33 4.85 0.83
CA LYS A 174 19.58 3.42 0.55
C LYS A 174 19.92 2.63 1.81
N ARG A 175 20.69 3.23 2.72
CA ARG A 175 21.02 2.64 4.02
C ARG A 175 19.77 2.39 4.86
N LEU A 176 18.87 3.37 4.91
CA LEU A 176 17.59 3.26 5.63
C LEU A 176 16.70 2.20 4.98
N LEU A 177 16.55 2.23 3.65
CA LEU A 177 15.72 1.28 2.92
C LEU A 177 16.17 -0.17 3.14
N ASN A 178 17.49 -0.42 3.16
CA ASN A 178 18.08 -1.73 3.49
C ASN A 178 17.81 -2.17 4.94
N GLN A 179 17.40 -1.26 5.82
CA GLN A 179 16.97 -1.54 7.20
C GLN A 179 15.44 -1.63 7.35
N GLY A 180 14.70 -1.61 6.25
CA GLY A 180 13.25 -1.57 6.25
C GLY A 180 12.67 -0.23 6.74
N LEU A 181 13.39 0.87 6.48
CA LEU A 181 13.02 2.23 6.89
C LEU A 181 13.14 3.20 5.73
N TRP A 182 12.40 4.31 5.79
CA TRP A 182 12.64 5.46 4.93
C TRP A 182 12.26 6.77 5.63
N ARG A 183 12.82 7.89 5.16
CA ARG A 183 12.58 9.21 5.73
C ARG A 183 11.66 10.01 4.81
N PRO A 184 10.40 10.25 5.21
CA PRO A 184 9.41 10.96 4.37
C PRO A 184 9.61 12.49 4.46
N THR A 185 10.70 13.00 3.90
CA THR A 185 11.05 14.43 3.91
C THR A 185 11.07 14.99 2.51
N GLU A 186 10.69 16.26 2.37
CA GLU A 186 10.76 17.04 1.13
C GLU A 186 10.07 16.36 -0.07
N LEU A 187 8.95 15.70 0.19
CA LEU A 187 8.15 15.04 -0.84
C LEU A 187 7.37 16.07 -1.65
N GLU A 188 7.29 15.86 -2.94
CA GLU A 188 6.46 16.59 -3.89
C GLU A 188 5.33 15.70 -4.42
N ILE A 189 4.32 16.32 -5.03
CA ILE A 189 3.22 15.61 -5.67
C ILE A 189 3.45 15.62 -7.18
N PHE A 190 3.40 14.44 -7.76
CA PHE A 190 3.54 14.21 -9.18
C PHE A 190 2.26 13.66 -9.79
N VAL A 191 2.10 13.88 -11.08
CA VAL A 191 1.02 13.31 -11.89
C VAL A 191 1.62 12.74 -13.16
N MET A 192 1.27 11.50 -13.49
CA MET A 192 1.67 10.84 -14.73
C MET A 192 0.44 10.27 -15.45
N ASN A 193 0.58 9.85 -16.70
CA ASN A 193 -0.44 9.05 -17.37
C ASN A 193 -0.57 7.67 -16.71
N ALA A 194 -1.72 7.03 -16.84
CA ALA A 194 -1.96 5.72 -16.22
C ALA A 194 -1.03 4.59 -16.74
N ASP A 195 -0.37 4.79 -17.86
CA ASP A 195 0.63 3.89 -18.43
C ASP A 195 2.08 4.16 -17.96
N GLY A 196 2.27 5.15 -17.08
CA GLY A 196 3.57 5.56 -16.58
C GLY A 196 4.29 6.62 -17.43
N SER A 197 3.72 7.05 -18.56
CA SER A 197 4.25 8.17 -19.33
C SER A 197 3.84 9.53 -18.76
N ASP A 198 4.59 10.58 -19.08
CA ASP A 198 4.28 11.97 -18.67
C ASP A 198 3.08 12.57 -19.43
#